data_cbb21efb3f839883f3c801784998e8f0
#
_entry.id   cbb21efb3f839883f3c801784998e8f0
#
_cell.length_a   1.000
_cell.length_b   1.000
_cell.length_c   1.000
_cell.angle_alpha   90.00
_cell.angle_beta   90.00
_cell.angle_gamma   90.00
#
_symmetry.space_group_name_H-M   'P 1'
#
loop_
_entity.id
_entity.type
_entity.pdbx_description
1 polymer ?
#
loop_
_entity_poly.entity_id
_entity_poly.type
_entity_poly.pdbx_seq_one_letter_code
_entity_poly.pdbx_strand_id
1 'polypeptide(L)'
;MTASYLHTMLRVTDPAKSRAFYEALGMEFRRESPIVRNGELEATLYFFGFPSQEEELELTFNHDGSTYELGTGYGHIAIGVDVLDATLASLAEQGIEPERAPYQVREGGSWLCFVRDPDGYRIEIIGRG
;
A
#
# COMPACT_ATOMS: atom_id res chain seq x y z
N MET A 1 8.79 9.85 28.70
CA MET A 1 7.81 9.10 27.91
C MET A 1 8.21 9.06 26.45
N THR A 2 8.07 7.91 25.81
CA THR A 2 8.39 7.74 24.40
C THR A 2 7.17 7.26 23.63
N ALA A 3 7.15 7.57 22.36
CA ALA A 3 6.10 7.09 21.45
C ALA A 3 6.76 6.68 20.14
N SER A 4 6.10 5.79 19.41
CA SER A 4 6.57 5.37 18.09
C SER A 4 5.38 5.22 17.16
N TYR A 5 5.62 5.47 15.89
CA TYR A 5 4.61 5.21 14.87
C TYR A 5 4.54 3.70 14.65
N LEU A 6 3.34 3.13 14.69
CA LEU A 6 3.16 1.70 14.47
C LEU A 6 2.82 1.40 13.01
N HIS A 7 1.66 1.84 12.57
CA HIS A 7 1.23 1.54 11.20
C HIS A 7 0.11 2.48 10.75
N THR A 8 -0.13 2.47 9.45
CA THR A 8 -1.33 3.03 8.83
C THR A 8 -2.22 1.87 8.42
N MET A 9 -3.51 1.96 8.69
CA MET A 9 -4.47 0.92 8.31
C MET A 9 -5.30 1.39 7.12
N LEU A 10 -5.44 0.49 6.14
CA LEU A 10 -6.30 0.68 4.99
C LEU A 10 -7.31 -0.46 4.92
N ARG A 11 -8.56 -0.15 4.59
CA ARG A 11 -9.57 -1.19 4.36
C ARG A 11 -9.50 -1.65 2.91
N VAL A 12 -9.57 -2.97 2.71
CA VAL A 12 -9.43 -3.57 1.38
C VAL A 12 -10.61 -4.48 1.09
N THR A 13 -10.91 -4.66 -0.20
CA THR A 13 -12.01 -5.53 -0.65
C THR A 13 -11.53 -6.84 -1.23
N ASP A 14 -10.25 -6.95 -1.61
CA ASP A 14 -9.66 -8.18 -2.15
C ASP A 14 -8.23 -8.31 -1.63
N PRO A 15 -8.05 -9.02 -0.50
CA PRO A 15 -6.72 -9.13 0.11
C PRO A 15 -5.65 -9.71 -0.80
N ALA A 16 -6.00 -10.67 -1.66
CA ALA A 16 -5.01 -11.29 -2.55
C ALA A 16 -4.47 -10.28 -3.57
N LYS A 17 -5.34 -9.46 -4.14
CA LYS A 17 -4.91 -8.43 -5.08
C LYS A 17 -4.10 -7.35 -4.39
N SER A 18 -4.52 -6.94 -3.20
CA SER A 18 -3.80 -5.91 -2.43
C SER A 18 -2.42 -6.43 -2.03
N ARG A 19 -2.33 -7.69 -1.59
CA ARG A 19 -1.05 -8.30 -1.26
C ARG A 19 -0.11 -8.31 -2.45
N ALA A 20 -0.59 -8.73 -3.62
CA ALA A 20 0.24 -8.75 -4.83
C ALA A 20 0.75 -7.36 -5.18
N PHE A 21 -0.10 -6.34 -5.02
CA PHE A 21 0.28 -4.96 -5.29
C PHE A 21 1.42 -4.50 -4.36
N TYR A 22 1.26 -4.69 -3.06
CA TYR A 22 2.27 -4.21 -2.10
C TYR A 22 3.55 -5.04 -2.16
N GLU A 23 3.46 -6.33 -2.48
CA GLU A 23 4.66 -7.14 -2.70
C GLU A 23 5.42 -6.67 -3.95
N ALA A 24 4.70 -6.23 -4.99
CA ALA A 24 5.35 -5.67 -6.18
C ALA A 24 6.10 -4.36 -5.88
N LEU A 25 5.69 -3.65 -4.83
CA LEU A 25 6.40 -2.45 -4.38
C LEU A 25 7.61 -2.78 -3.50
N GLY A 26 7.80 -4.05 -3.15
CA GLY A 26 8.93 -4.49 -2.32
C GLY A 26 8.58 -4.75 -0.87
N MET A 27 7.33 -4.65 -0.48
CA MET A 27 6.92 -4.98 0.89
C MET A 27 6.87 -6.49 1.09
N GLU A 28 7.10 -6.91 2.32
CA GLU A 28 7.00 -8.31 2.73
C GLU A 28 5.72 -8.50 3.54
N PHE A 29 4.97 -9.54 3.20
CA PHE A 29 3.90 -9.99 4.08
C PHE A 29 4.51 -10.54 5.37
N ARG A 30 4.04 -10.05 6.51
CA ARG A 30 4.60 -10.45 7.81
C ARG A 30 3.71 -11.43 8.56
N ARG A 31 2.43 -11.16 8.64
CA ARG A 31 1.49 -12.02 9.37
C ARG A 31 0.06 -11.62 9.08
N GLU A 32 -0.86 -12.52 9.39
CA GLU A 32 -2.27 -12.18 9.40
C GLU A 32 -2.85 -12.47 10.78
N SER A 33 -3.88 -11.74 11.15
CA SER A 33 -4.51 -11.86 12.45
C SER A 33 -6.02 -11.82 12.30
N PRO A 34 -6.72 -12.85 12.78
CA PRO A 34 -8.18 -12.86 12.70
C PRO A 34 -8.78 -12.04 13.83
N ILE A 35 -9.88 -11.36 13.54
CA ILE A 35 -10.71 -10.71 14.56
C ILE A 35 -11.98 -11.53 14.66
N VAL A 36 -12.13 -12.21 15.79
CA VAL A 36 -13.30 -13.07 16.05
C VAL A 36 -14.15 -12.42 17.13
N ARG A 37 -15.43 -12.29 16.85
CA ARG A 37 -16.37 -11.72 17.80
C ARG A 37 -17.60 -12.61 17.90
N ASN A 38 -17.95 -13.00 19.12
CA ASN A 38 -19.08 -13.90 19.36
C ASN A 38 -18.98 -15.19 18.53
N GLY A 39 -17.75 -15.73 18.40
CA GLY A 39 -17.52 -16.97 17.67
C GLY A 39 -17.49 -16.84 16.16
N GLU A 40 -17.66 -15.63 15.62
CA GLU A 40 -17.66 -15.41 14.17
C GLU A 40 -16.44 -14.59 13.72
N LEU A 41 -15.90 -14.95 12.57
CA LEU A 41 -14.81 -14.21 11.95
C LEU A 41 -15.36 -12.90 11.38
N GLU A 42 -15.03 -11.79 12.03
CA GLU A 42 -15.50 -10.47 11.63
C GLU A 42 -14.59 -9.81 10.60
N ALA A 43 -13.28 -9.92 10.81
CA ALA A 43 -12.29 -9.29 9.95
C ALA A 43 -11.00 -10.08 9.98
N THR A 44 -10.15 -9.86 8.98
CA THR A 44 -8.79 -10.37 8.97
C THR A 44 -7.85 -9.21 8.71
N LEU A 45 -6.79 -9.11 9.52
CA LEU A 45 -5.77 -8.09 9.41
C LEU A 45 -4.55 -8.70 8.74
N TYR A 46 -3.96 -7.97 7.78
CA TYR A 46 -2.76 -8.40 7.07
C TYR A 46 -1.69 -7.34 7.26
N PHE A 47 -0.53 -7.74 7.77
CA PHE A 47 0.54 -6.82 8.10
C PHE A 47 1.71 -6.95 7.14
N PHE A 48 2.20 -5.80 6.68
CA PHE A 48 3.29 -5.71 5.71
C PHE A 48 4.33 -4.71 6.19
N GLY A 49 5.58 -4.94 5.80
CA GLY A 49 6.67 -4.00 6.04
C GLY A 49 7.76 -4.18 5.01
N PHE A 50 8.61 -3.18 4.84
CA PHE A 50 9.77 -3.33 3.98
C PHE A 50 10.86 -4.13 4.71
N PRO A 51 11.74 -4.83 3.97
CA PRO A 51 12.86 -5.54 4.60
C PRO A 51 13.61 -4.62 5.55
N SER A 52 13.94 -5.12 6.74
CA SER A 52 14.65 -4.38 7.80
C SER A 52 13.85 -3.23 8.41
N GLN A 53 12.55 -3.14 8.14
CA GLN A 53 11.67 -2.14 8.75
C GLN A 53 10.52 -2.82 9.49
N GLU A 54 9.78 -2.01 10.26
CA GLU A 54 8.65 -2.50 11.03
C GLU A 54 7.43 -2.78 10.14
N GLU A 55 6.37 -3.31 10.73
CA GLU A 55 5.10 -3.58 10.08
C GLU A 55 4.32 -2.27 9.95
N GLU A 56 4.64 -1.46 8.96
CA GLU A 56 4.10 -0.10 8.83
C GLU A 56 2.77 -0.02 8.11
N LEU A 57 2.31 -1.11 7.51
CA LEU A 57 1.04 -1.14 6.79
C LEU A 57 0.18 -2.29 7.30
N GLU A 58 -1.06 -1.96 7.69
CA GLU A 58 -2.05 -2.95 8.06
C GLU A 58 -3.20 -2.87 7.05
N LEU A 59 -3.54 -3.98 6.42
CA LEU A 59 -4.72 -4.06 5.55
C LEU A 59 -5.81 -4.81 6.30
N THR A 60 -7.00 -4.22 6.37
CA THR A 60 -8.14 -4.83 7.06
C THR A 60 -9.18 -5.26 6.04
N PHE A 61 -9.49 -6.55 6.05
CA PHE A 61 -10.57 -7.11 5.25
C PHE A 61 -11.74 -7.47 6.17
N ASN A 62 -12.86 -6.77 6.01
CA ASN A 62 -14.10 -7.07 6.74
C ASN A 62 -14.89 -8.12 5.98
N HIS A 63 -15.32 -9.16 6.69
CA HIS A 63 -16.00 -10.31 6.08
C HIS A 63 -17.51 -10.08 5.88
N ASP A 64 -17.95 -8.83 5.86
CA ASP A 64 -19.37 -8.47 5.68
C ASP A 64 -19.72 -7.97 4.27
N GLY A 65 -18.78 -8.04 3.34
CA GLY A 65 -18.99 -7.56 1.98
C GLY A 65 -18.97 -6.05 1.82
N SER A 66 -18.48 -5.32 2.82
CA SER A 66 -18.42 -3.86 2.77
C SER A 66 -17.58 -3.35 1.60
N THR A 67 -17.99 -2.21 1.05
CA THR A 67 -17.20 -1.43 0.11
C THR A 67 -16.99 -0.06 0.73
N TYR A 68 -16.04 0.70 0.20
CA TYR A 68 -15.60 1.93 0.87
C TYR A 68 -15.52 3.10 -0.09
N GLU A 69 -15.91 4.27 0.41
CA GLU A 69 -15.68 5.53 -0.29
C GLU A 69 -14.49 6.20 0.36
N LEU A 70 -13.47 6.52 -0.43
CA LEU A 70 -12.25 7.14 0.10
C LEU A 70 -12.47 8.63 0.39
N GLY A 71 -13.40 9.25 -0.34
CA GLY A 71 -13.71 10.68 -0.13
C GLY A 71 -12.53 11.56 -0.52
N THR A 72 -12.48 12.75 0.05
CA THR A 72 -11.47 13.76 -0.26
C THR A 72 -10.47 13.97 0.88
N GLY A 73 -10.60 13.20 1.96
CA GLY A 73 -9.72 13.36 3.13
C GLY A 73 -8.45 12.55 3.06
N TYR A 74 -8.45 11.46 2.29
CA TYR A 74 -7.24 10.66 2.11
C TYR A 74 -6.34 11.33 1.09
N GLY A 75 -5.06 11.49 1.42
CA GLY A 75 -4.07 11.97 0.47
C GLY A 75 -3.38 10.80 -0.23
N HIS A 76 -2.22 10.42 0.28
CA HIS A 76 -1.45 9.31 -0.27
C HIS A 76 -0.45 8.79 0.75
N ILE A 77 0.07 7.61 0.46
CA ILE A 77 1.23 7.03 1.15
C ILE A 77 2.39 7.15 0.18
N ALA A 78 3.56 7.55 0.67
CA ALA A 78 4.75 7.68 -0.16
C ALA A 78 5.73 6.54 0.11
N ILE A 79 6.28 5.97 -0.95
CA ILE A 79 7.23 4.87 -0.89
C ILE A 79 8.44 5.25 -1.73
N GLY A 80 9.63 5.16 -1.14
CA GLY A 80 10.88 5.37 -1.85
C GLY A 80 11.39 4.06 -2.43
N VAL A 81 11.81 4.08 -3.68
CA VAL A 81 12.37 2.90 -4.36
C VAL A 81 13.71 3.25 -4.98
N ASP A 82 14.57 2.25 -5.14
CA ASP A 82 15.91 2.47 -5.71
C ASP A 82 15.83 2.74 -7.21
N VAL A 83 15.04 1.95 -7.95
CA VAL A 83 14.94 2.06 -9.41
C VAL A 83 13.46 2.17 -9.77
N LEU A 84 13.03 3.39 -10.05
CA LEU A 84 11.62 3.68 -10.34
C LEU A 84 11.11 2.87 -11.54
N ASP A 85 11.88 2.83 -12.63
CA ASP A 85 11.45 2.11 -13.83
C ASP A 85 11.24 0.62 -13.58
N ALA A 86 12.08 0.00 -12.75
CA ALA A 86 11.95 -1.43 -12.43
C ALA A 86 10.66 -1.69 -11.61
N THR A 87 10.36 -0.79 -10.67
CA THR A 87 9.14 -0.89 -9.86
C THR A 87 7.90 -0.74 -10.76
N LEU A 88 7.93 0.22 -11.67
CA LEU A 88 6.81 0.42 -12.60
C LEU A 88 6.62 -0.77 -13.53
N ALA A 89 7.71 -1.41 -13.96
CA ALA A 89 7.63 -2.62 -14.78
C ALA A 89 6.94 -3.77 -14.02
N SER A 90 7.28 -3.94 -12.74
CA SER A 90 6.64 -4.96 -11.89
C SER A 90 5.15 -4.71 -11.72
N LEU A 91 4.77 -3.45 -11.53
CA LEU A 91 3.36 -3.09 -11.39
C LEU A 91 2.60 -3.28 -12.70
N ALA A 92 3.25 -2.97 -13.84
CA ALA A 92 2.64 -3.15 -15.16
C ALA A 92 2.29 -4.62 -15.43
N GLU A 93 3.07 -5.56 -14.90
CA GLU A 93 2.77 -6.99 -15.02
C GLU A 93 1.43 -7.35 -14.37
N GLN A 94 0.97 -6.55 -13.42
CA GLN A 94 -0.31 -6.73 -12.74
C GLN A 94 -1.40 -5.82 -13.33
N GLY A 95 -1.11 -5.13 -14.42
CA GLY A 95 -2.05 -4.21 -15.05
C GLY A 95 -2.15 -2.87 -14.34
N ILE A 96 -1.19 -2.54 -13.47
CA ILE A 96 -1.17 -1.28 -12.75
C ILE A 96 -0.29 -0.28 -13.51
N GLU A 97 -0.88 0.83 -13.92
CA GLU A 97 -0.16 1.89 -14.62
C GLU A 97 -0.20 3.17 -13.80
N PRO A 98 0.84 4.01 -13.88
CA PRO A 98 0.82 5.29 -13.16
C PRO A 98 -0.22 6.23 -13.76
N GLU A 99 -0.70 7.17 -12.94
CA GLU A 99 -1.68 8.18 -13.36
C GLU A 99 -1.14 9.04 -14.50
N ARG A 100 0.15 9.28 -14.50
CA ARG A 100 0.88 9.96 -15.56
C ARG A 100 2.34 9.50 -15.54
N ALA A 101 3.08 9.78 -16.60
CA ALA A 101 4.50 9.43 -16.66
C ALA A 101 5.27 10.08 -15.51
N PRO A 102 6.34 9.45 -15.03
CA PRO A 102 7.16 10.03 -13.97
C PRO A 102 7.57 11.47 -14.25
N TYR A 103 7.59 12.28 -13.22
CA TYR A 103 7.90 13.70 -13.31
C TYR A 103 8.64 14.17 -12.06
N GLN A 104 9.15 15.40 -12.12
CA GLN A 104 9.80 16.05 -10.99
C GLN A 104 8.89 17.20 -10.54
N VAL A 105 8.63 17.28 -9.23
CA VAL A 105 7.83 18.37 -8.68
C VAL A 105 8.59 19.70 -8.80
N ARG A 106 9.92 19.62 -8.62
CA ARG A 106 10.82 20.76 -8.81
C ARG A 106 11.97 20.34 -9.70
N GLU A 107 12.48 21.27 -10.48
CA GLU A 107 13.62 21.01 -11.37
C GLU A 107 14.80 20.49 -10.55
N GLY A 108 15.39 19.39 -11.00
CA GLY A 108 16.52 18.75 -10.33
C GLY A 108 16.13 17.89 -9.14
N GLY A 109 14.84 17.79 -8.80
CA GLY A 109 14.37 16.95 -7.71
C GLY A 109 14.25 15.49 -8.10
N SER A 110 13.75 14.69 -7.16
CA SER A 110 13.53 13.27 -7.41
C SER A 110 12.41 13.05 -8.44
N TRP A 111 12.57 12.00 -9.22
CA TRP A 111 11.51 11.54 -10.13
C TRP A 111 10.48 10.75 -9.32
N LEU A 112 9.21 11.00 -9.61
CA LEU A 112 8.13 10.33 -8.90
C LEU A 112 6.92 10.13 -9.81
N CYS A 113 6.02 9.28 -9.37
CA CYS A 113 4.71 9.13 -9.99
C CYS A 113 3.72 8.61 -8.96
N PHE A 114 2.44 8.64 -9.32
CA PHE A 114 1.38 8.11 -8.47
C PHE A 114 0.73 6.92 -9.16
N VAL A 115 0.49 5.87 -8.38
CA VAL A 115 -0.32 4.73 -8.82
C VAL A 115 -1.48 4.60 -7.86
N ARG A 116 -2.48 3.80 -8.22
CA ARG A 116 -3.58 3.46 -7.33
C ARG A 116 -3.52 1.97 -7.02
N ASP A 117 -3.71 1.64 -5.75
CA ASP A 117 -3.80 0.25 -5.37
C ASP A 117 -5.15 -0.34 -5.83
N PRO A 118 -5.40 -1.66 -5.65
CA PRO A 118 -6.65 -2.26 -6.13
C PRO A 118 -7.93 -1.64 -5.61
N ASP A 119 -7.89 -0.95 -4.46
CA ASP A 119 -9.06 -0.28 -3.88
C ASP A 119 -9.10 1.22 -4.17
N GLY A 120 -8.13 1.72 -4.94
CA GLY A 120 -8.08 3.12 -5.34
C GLY A 120 -7.25 4.02 -4.44
N TYR A 121 -6.57 3.48 -3.44
CA TYR A 121 -5.69 4.30 -2.59
C TYR A 121 -4.49 4.76 -3.40
N ARG A 122 -4.25 6.08 -3.40
CA ARG A 122 -3.10 6.64 -4.13
C ARG A 122 -1.81 6.37 -3.38
N ILE A 123 -0.82 5.90 -4.12
CA ILE A 123 0.53 5.63 -3.59
C ILE A 123 1.51 6.45 -4.43
N GLU A 124 2.30 7.29 -3.76
CA GLU A 124 3.37 8.03 -4.41
C GLU A 124 4.62 7.16 -4.42
N ILE A 125 5.23 6.99 -5.58
CA ILE A 125 6.46 6.21 -5.71
C ILE A 125 7.56 7.18 -6.09
N ILE A 126 8.57 7.27 -5.22
CA ILE A 126 9.67 8.23 -5.38
C ILE A 126 10.95 7.46 -5.64
N GLY A 127 11.60 7.78 -6.76
CA GLY A 127 12.90 7.21 -7.08
C GLY A 127 13.97 7.85 -6.20
N ARG A 128 14.68 7.02 -5.43
CA ARG A 128 15.69 7.45 -4.45
C ARG A 128 17.11 7.03 -4.85
N GLY A 129 17.25 6.34 -5.96
CA GLY A 129 18.52 5.87 -6.45
C GLY A 129 19.30 6.85 -7.31
#